data_f343da579a06a5fe8ce12cb683f553ea
#
_entry.id   f343da579a06a5fe8ce12cb683f553ea
#
_cell.length_a   1.000
_cell.length_b   1.000
_cell.length_c   1.000
_cell.angle_alpha   90.00
_cell.angle_beta   90.00
_cell.angle_gamma   90.00
#
_symmetry.space_group_name_H-M   'P 1'
#
loop_
_entity.id
_entity.type
_entity.pdbx_description
1 polymer ?
#
loop_
_entity_poly.entity_id
_entity_poly.type
_entity_poly.pdbx_seq_one_letter_code
_entity_poly.pdbx_strand_id
1 'polypeptide(L)'
;MYNYIKLRKKSRIKQHWTFVEDEVAHEIEYACRPISGKMAVTIDGETFGLASKFLWFGLARREAFRVGDTQALLVVGKNGRAQVLIKGKPIEED
;
A
#
# COMPACT_ATOMS: atom_id res chain seq x y z
N MET A 1 -15.61 12.21 -23.58
CA MET A 1 -14.19 12.45 -23.44
C MET A 1 -13.77 12.85 -22.05
N TYR A 2 -14.47 13.79 -21.46
CA TYR A 2 -14.13 14.22 -20.09
C TYR A 2 -14.31 13.11 -19.07
N ASN A 3 -15.32 12.30 -19.25
CA ASN A 3 -15.58 11.20 -18.33
C ASN A 3 -14.46 10.17 -18.34
N TYR A 4 -13.88 9.98 -19.51
CA TYR A 4 -12.78 9.05 -19.64
C TYR A 4 -11.56 9.48 -18.83
N ILE A 5 -11.24 10.78 -18.87
CA ILE A 5 -10.12 11.31 -18.09
C ILE A 5 -10.38 11.19 -16.60
N LYS A 6 -11.61 11.45 -16.17
CA LYS A 6 -11.99 11.31 -14.76
C LYS A 6 -11.86 9.88 -14.28
N LEU A 7 -12.22 8.92 -15.11
CA LEU A 7 -12.10 7.51 -14.75
C LEU A 7 -10.64 7.12 -14.54
N ARG A 8 -9.73 7.65 -15.34
CA ARG A 8 -8.32 7.39 -15.17
C ARG A 8 -7.80 7.87 -13.83
N LYS A 9 -8.23 9.05 -13.41
CA LYS A 9 -7.85 9.57 -12.10
C LYS A 9 -8.39 8.72 -10.98
N LYS A 10 -9.60 8.22 -11.13
CA LYS A 10 -10.24 7.40 -10.09
C LYS A 10 -9.63 6.02 -9.96
N SER A 11 -8.87 5.57 -10.95
CA SER A 11 -8.26 4.25 -10.89
C SER A 11 -7.03 4.19 -9.99
N ARG A 12 -6.56 5.34 -9.52
CA ARG A 12 -5.42 5.40 -8.62
C ARG A 12 -5.86 5.16 -7.18
N ILE A 13 -5.17 4.26 -6.51
CA ILE A 13 -5.41 3.97 -5.09
C ILE A 13 -4.26 4.54 -4.29
N LYS A 14 -4.59 5.28 -3.23
CA LYS A 14 -3.62 5.78 -2.25
C LYS A 14 -4.15 5.53 -0.87
N GLN A 15 -3.30 4.98 -0.02
CA GLN A 15 -3.67 4.69 1.36
C GLN A 15 -2.52 5.12 2.26
N HIS A 16 -2.85 5.52 3.48
CA HIS A 16 -1.87 6.03 4.42
C HIS A 16 -2.16 5.50 5.82
N TRP A 17 -1.11 5.12 6.52
CA TRP A 17 -1.20 4.65 7.90
C TRP A 17 -0.13 5.35 8.73
N THR A 18 -0.41 5.54 10.00
CA THR A 18 0.55 6.03 10.98
C THR A 18 0.71 4.98 12.06
N PHE A 19 1.94 4.61 12.35
CA PHE A 19 2.27 3.68 13.40
C PHE A 19 3.21 4.34 14.39
N VAL A 20 2.83 4.35 15.67
CA VAL A 20 3.65 4.97 16.72
C VAL A 20 4.36 3.88 17.52
N GLU A 21 5.68 4.00 17.59
CA GLU A 21 6.53 3.08 18.36
C GLU A 21 7.55 3.89 19.14
N ASP A 22 7.65 3.67 20.42
CA ASP A 22 8.61 4.39 21.30
C ASP A 22 8.52 5.91 21.13
N GLU A 23 7.29 6.43 21.08
CA GLU A 23 6.98 7.85 20.92
C GLU A 23 7.40 8.44 19.56
N VAL A 24 7.80 7.60 18.62
CA VAL A 24 8.13 8.02 17.27
C VAL A 24 7.01 7.60 16.33
N ALA A 25 6.49 8.55 15.58
CA ALA A 25 5.46 8.27 14.58
C ALA A 25 6.12 7.89 13.26
N HIS A 26 5.73 6.73 12.74
CA HIS A 26 6.18 6.25 11.45
C HIS A 26 5.05 6.35 10.45
N GLU A 27 5.35 6.77 9.24
CA GLU A 27 4.34 6.94 8.21
C GLU A 27 4.53 5.90 7.12
N ILE A 28 3.43 5.28 6.73
CA ILE A 28 3.39 4.26 5.68
C ILE A 28 2.39 4.71 4.64
N GLU A 29 2.82 4.77 3.39
CA GLU A 29 1.93 5.12 2.29
C GLU A 29 2.01 4.04 1.23
N TYR A 30 0.86 3.60 0.74
CA TYR A 30 0.77 2.64 -0.33
C TYR A 30 0.07 3.29 -1.52
N ALA A 31 0.62 3.11 -2.70
CA ALA A 31 0.02 3.62 -3.93
C ALA A 31 -0.04 2.50 -4.95
N CYS A 32 -1.17 2.42 -5.64
CA CYS A 32 -1.39 1.44 -6.68
C CYS A 32 -2.07 2.08 -7.88
N ARG A 33 -1.61 1.71 -9.05
CA ARG A 33 -2.27 2.09 -10.31
C ARG A 33 -2.80 0.80 -10.94
N PRO A 34 -4.06 0.47 -10.72
CA PRO A 34 -4.61 -0.82 -11.18
C PRO A 34 -4.44 -1.07 -12.67
N ILE A 35 -4.55 -0.04 -13.50
CA ILE A 35 -4.43 -0.19 -14.94
C ILE A 35 -3.05 -0.66 -15.36
N SER A 36 -1.98 -0.08 -14.79
CA SER A 36 -0.61 -0.46 -15.11
C SER A 36 -0.07 -1.55 -14.20
N GLY A 37 -0.76 -1.81 -13.10
CA GLY A 37 -0.31 -2.75 -12.10
C GLY A 37 0.86 -2.28 -11.26
N LYS A 38 1.25 -1.02 -11.38
CA LYS A 38 2.37 -0.49 -10.60
C LYS A 38 1.96 -0.22 -9.17
N MET A 39 2.78 -0.70 -8.24
CA MET A 39 2.57 -0.51 -6.82
C MET A 39 3.85 -0.02 -6.16
N ALA A 40 3.69 0.80 -5.15
CA ALA A 40 4.81 1.28 -4.36
C ALA A 40 4.37 1.48 -2.92
N VAL A 41 5.29 1.24 -1.99
CA VAL A 41 5.08 1.55 -0.59
C VAL A 41 6.16 2.54 -0.15
N THR A 42 5.76 3.57 0.58
CA THR A 42 6.67 4.57 1.11
C THR A 42 6.65 4.47 2.62
N ILE A 43 7.82 4.30 3.22
CA ILE A 43 7.96 4.15 4.66
C ILE A 43 8.90 5.23 5.14
N ASP A 44 8.37 6.15 5.95
CA ASP A 44 9.14 7.29 6.47
C ASP A 44 9.88 8.06 5.37
N GLY A 45 9.20 8.28 4.25
CA GLY A 45 9.75 9.04 3.13
C GLY A 45 10.57 8.25 2.14
N GLU A 46 10.83 6.98 2.40
CA GLU A 46 11.61 6.14 1.50
C GLU A 46 10.69 5.22 0.70
N THR A 47 10.77 5.29 -0.61
CA THR A 47 9.85 4.58 -1.49
C THR A 47 10.46 3.31 -2.05
N PHE A 48 9.69 2.23 -1.97
CA PHE A 48 10.06 0.92 -2.50
C PHE A 48 9.03 0.51 -3.54
N GLY A 49 9.50 0.20 -4.75
CA GLY A 49 8.63 -0.35 -5.77
C GLY A 49 8.31 -1.82 -5.49
N LEU A 50 7.08 -2.20 -5.71
CA LEU A 50 6.66 -3.58 -5.56
C LEU A 50 6.47 -4.21 -6.92
N ALA A 51 6.93 -5.44 -7.08
CA ALA A 51 6.70 -6.17 -8.31
C ALA A 51 5.21 -6.44 -8.46
N SER A 52 4.64 -6.09 -9.61
CA SER A 52 3.20 -6.13 -9.81
C SER A 52 2.77 -7.14 -10.84
N LYS A 53 3.62 -8.11 -11.09
CA LYS A 53 3.52 -9.03 -12.21
C LYS A 53 2.16 -9.68 -12.40
N PHE A 54 1.51 -10.04 -11.31
CA PHE A 54 0.26 -10.81 -11.38
C PHE A 54 -0.92 -10.06 -10.81
N LEU A 55 -0.79 -8.77 -10.61
CA LEU A 55 -1.84 -8.01 -9.97
C LEU A 55 -3.14 -8.04 -10.74
N TRP A 56 -3.05 -7.95 -12.04
CA TRP A 56 -4.24 -7.93 -12.89
C TRP A 56 -4.99 -9.25 -12.93
N PHE A 57 -4.43 -10.29 -12.37
CA PHE A 57 -5.14 -11.55 -12.16
C PHE A 57 -5.99 -11.54 -10.89
N GLY A 58 -5.90 -10.47 -10.11
CA GLY A 58 -6.65 -10.37 -8.88
C GLY A 58 -6.09 -11.22 -7.76
N LEU A 59 -4.83 -11.57 -7.81
CA LEU A 59 -4.21 -12.38 -6.78
C LEU A 59 -3.81 -11.51 -5.59
N ALA A 60 -4.03 -12.03 -4.41
CA ALA A 60 -3.58 -11.38 -3.19
C ALA A 60 -2.06 -11.39 -3.13
N ARG A 61 -1.52 -10.35 -2.51
CA ARG A 61 -0.09 -10.19 -2.39
C ARG A 61 0.30 -9.85 -0.96
N ARG A 62 1.41 -10.41 -0.51
CA ARG A 62 1.94 -10.14 0.82
C ARG A 62 3.40 -9.73 0.70
N GLU A 63 3.75 -8.61 1.33
CA GLU A 63 5.12 -8.13 1.35
C GLU A 63 5.50 -7.78 2.78
N ALA A 64 6.58 -8.38 3.26
CA ALA A 64 7.10 -8.07 4.59
C ALA A 64 8.03 -6.86 4.51
N PHE A 65 7.96 -6.00 5.52
CA PHE A 65 8.83 -4.83 5.58
C PHE A 65 9.06 -4.44 7.04
N ARG A 66 9.92 -3.48 7.26
CA ARG A 66 10.20 -2.97 8.60
C ARG A 66 9.74 -1.53 8.74
N VAL A 67 9.17 -1.24 9.89
CA VAL A 67 8.81 0.11 10.29
C VAL A 67 9.51 0.35 11.62
N GLY A 68 10.54 1.17 11.63
CA GLY A 68 11.42 1.27 12.78
C GLY A 68 12.05 -0.10 13.04
N ASP A 69 11.89 -0.63 14.24
CA ASP A 69 12.40 -1.95 14.62
C ASP A 69 11.32 -3.04 14.55
N THR A 70 10.14 -2.70 14.09
CA THR A 70 9.01 -3.61 14.10
C THR A 70 8.76 -4.18 12.72
N GLN A 71 8.54 -5.50 12.66
CA GLN A 71 8.15 -6.15 11.42
C GLN A 71 6.70 -5.88 11.09
N ALA A 72 6.44 -5.58 9.83
CA ALA A 72 5.11 -5.31 9.33
C ALA A 72 4.86 -6.13 8.08
N LEU A 73 3.59 -6.28 7.75
CA LEU A 73 3.17 -7.00 6.56
C LEU A 73 2.16 -6.16 5.79
N LEU A 74 2.45 -5.93 4.52
CA LEU A 74 1.52 -5.30 3.61
C LEU A 74 0.74 -6.41 2.90
N VAL A 75 -0.57 -6.39 3.01
CA VAL A 75 -1.43 -7.37 2.35
C VAL A 75 -2.29 -6.65 1.33
N VAL A 76 -2.10 -6.98 0.06
CA VAL A 76 -2.86 -6.37 -1.03
C VAL A 76 -3.92 -7.35 -1.48
N GLY A 77 -5.17 -6.93 -1.46
CA GLY A 77 -6.30 -7.75 -1.88
C GLY A 77 -6.54 -7.68 -3.38
N LYS A 78 -7.54 -8.43 -3.82
CA LYS A 78 -7.90 -8.53 -5.24
C LYS A 78 -8.32 -7.22 -5.85
N ASN A 79 -8.88 -6.33 -5.04
CA ASN A 79 -9.35 -5.02 -5.51
C ASN A 79 -8.22 -3.99 -5.58
N GLY A 80 -6.98 -4.38 -5.29
CA GLY A 80 -5.85 -3.49 -5.29
C GLY A 80 -5.66 -2.71 -4.00
N ARG A 81 -6.58 -2.83 -3.05
CA ARG A 81 -6.46 -2.13 -1.77
C ARG A 81 -5.66 -2.96 -0.79
N ALA A 82 -4.96 -2.27 0.08
CA ALA A 82 -4.02 -2.91 0.99
C ALA A 82 -4.42 -2.76 2.45
N GLN A 83 -3.89 -3.65 3.27
CA GLN A 83 -3.91 -3.54 4.72
C GLN A 83 -2.48 -3.64 5.21
N VAL A 84 -2.19 -2.96 6.32
CA VAL A 84 -0.90 -3.07 6.99
C VAL A 84 -1.13 -3.77 8.32
N LEU A 85 -0.40 -4.86 8.53
CA LEU A 85 -0.47 -5.61 9.77
C LEU A 85 0.81 -5.41 10.56
N ILE A 86 0.66 -5.08 11.84
CA ILE A 86 1.77 -4.96 12.78
C ILE A 86 1.59 -6.04 13.83
N LYS A 87 2.57 -6.92 13.96
CA LYS A 87 2.49 -8.06 14.87
C LYS A 87 1.22 -8.90 14.64
N GLY A 88 0.87 -9.05 13.36
CA GLY A 88 -0.28 -9.86 12.99
C GLY A 88 -1.63 -9.17 13.07
N LYS A 89 -1.68 -7.91 13.48
CA LYS A 89 -2.94 -7.18 13.65
C LYS A 89 -3.01 -6.02 12.65
N PRO A 90 -4.14 -5.85 11.95
CA PRO A 90 -4.27 -4.72 11.05
C PRO A 90 -4.33 -3.41 11.84
N ILE A 91 -3.64 -2.40 11.31
CA ILE A 91 -3.75 -1.05 11.88
C ILE A 91 -4.70 -0.23 11.01
N GLU A 92 -5.28 0.79 11.62
CA GLU A 92 -6.26 1.60 10.92
C GLU A 92 -5.63 2.51 9.90
N GLU A 93 -6.27 2.59 8.74
CA GLU A 93 -5.90 3.53 7.70
C GLU A 93 -6.32 4.94 8.14
N ASP A 94 -5.46 5.93 7.91
CA ASP A 94 -5.75 7.33 8.25
C ASP A 94 -6.83 7.96 7.39
#